data_a1cec0736f35e421d4e3a0ce69ce2b58
#
_entry.id   a1cec0736f35e421d4e3a0ce69ce2b58
#
_cell.length_a   1.000
_cell.length_b   1.000
_cell.length_c   1.000
_cell.angle_alpha   90.00
_cell.angle_beta   90.00
_cell.angle_gamma   90.00
#
_symmetry.space_group_name_H-M   'P 1'
#
loop_
_entity.id
_entity.type
_entity.pdbx_description
1 polymer ?
#
loop_
_entity_poly.entity_id
_entity_poly.type
_entity_poly.pdbx_seq_one_letter_code
_entity_poly.pdbx_strand_id
1 'polypeptide(L)'
;MTARPIRRVSELLGLLDRGNFERACDEALSDALQTLEALPKESGTASLSIELKITYDRGRVDIQPLLKSKLPEGQAFGRTPMWVSGGALSTQHPNQTDMFVREADAAKTG
;
A
#
# COMPACT_ATOMS: atom_id res chain seq x y z
N MET A 1 -1.73 37.59 -20.18
CA MET A 1 -0.92 36.86 -19.20
C MET A 1 -0.01 35.88 -19.93
N THR A 2 1.24 35.89 -19.56
CA THR A 2 2.24 35.03 -20.21
C THR A 2 2.40 33.75 -19.41
N ALA A 3 2.23 32.62 -20.08
CA ALA A 3 2.45 31.35 -19.43
C ALA A 3 3.94 31.11 -19.21
N ARG A 4 4.31 30.70 -18.02
CA ARG A 4 5.68 30.44 -17.68
C ARG A 4 5.99 28.96 -17.93
N PRO A 5 7.08 28.66 -18.65
CA PRO A 5 7.40 27.26 -18.89
C PRO A 5 7.80 26.56 -17.60
N ILE A 6 7.34 25.35 -17.46
CA ILE A 6 7.66 24.51 -16.31
C ILE A 6 8.73 23.52 -16.74
N ARG A 7 9.90 23.58 -16.12
CA ARG A 7 11.02 22.72 -16.47
C ARG A 7 11.58 21.97 -15.29
N ARG A 8 11.02 22.21 -14.11
CA ARG A 8 11.51 21.56 -12.89
C ARG A 8 10.41 20.70 -12.30
N VAL A 9 10.82 19.53 -11.88
CA VAL A 9 9.88 18.62 -11.22
C VAL A 9 9.33 19.26 -9.95
N SER A 10 10.14 20.02 -9.24
CA SER A 10 9.68 20.66 -8.02
C SER A 10 8.52 21.60 -8.26
N GLU A 11 8.58 22.36 -9.35
CA GLU A 11 7.47 23.24 -9.71
C GLU A 11 6.25 22.43 -10.12
N LEU A 12 6.47 21.37 -10.89
CA LEU A 12 5.39 20.55 -11.38
C LEU A 12 4.63 19.93 -10.21
N LEU A 13 5.34 19.38 -9.24
CA LEU A 13 4.71 18.72 -8.12
C LEU A 13 3.77 19.64 -7.35
N GLY A 14 4.11 20.91 -7.26
CA GLY A 14 3.28 21.87 -6.56
C GLY A 14 2.00 22.24 -7.30
N LEU A 15 1.93 21.94 -8.60
CA LEU A 15 0.78 22.27 -9.42
C LEU A 15 -0.18 21.10 -9.63
N LEU A 16 0.27 19.89 -9.39
CA LEU A 16 -0.54 18.71 -9.68
C LEU A 16 -1.76 18.66 -8.77
N ASP A 17 -2.90 18.45 -9.39
CA ASP A 17 -4.17 18.36 -8.69
C ASP A 17 -4.38 19.56 -7.76
N ARG A 18 -4.07 20.76 -8.27
CA ARG A 18 -4.27 22.02 -7.54
C ARG A 18 -3.49 22.07 -6.22
N GLY A 19 -2.33 21.42 -6.21
CA GLY A 19 -1.49 21.40 -5.00
C GLY A 19 -1.85 20.29 -4.04
N ASN A 20 -2.91 19.53 -4.32
CA ASN A 20 -3.32 18.46 -3.41
C ASN A 20 -2.32 17.32 -3.39
N PHE A 21 -1.64 17.08 -4.50
CA PHE A 21 -0.66 16.00 -4.53
C PHE A 21 0.54 16.32 -3.64
N GLU A 22 1.01 17.55 -3.70
CA GLU A 22 2.12 17.95 -2.85
C GLU A 22 1.73 17.86 -1.38
N ARG A 23 0.50 18.26 -1.07
CA ARG A 23 0.01 18.16 0.31
C ARG A 23 -0.06 16.72 0.77
N ALA A 24 -0.49 15.83 -0.13
CA ALA A 24 -0.53 14.40 0.21
C ALA A 24 0.87 13.86 0.47
N CYS A 25 1.85 14.32 -0.29
CA CYS A 25 3.23 13.91 -0.07
C CYS A 25 3.73 14.38 1.28
N ASP A 26 3.37 15.61 1.66
CA ASP A 26 3.77 16.13 2.96
C ASP A 26 3.17 15.31 4.09
N GLU A 27 1.90 14.94 3.95
CA GLU A 27 1.23 14.11 4.94
C GLU A 27 1.86 12.72 5.02
N ALA A 28 2.20 12.16 3.87
CA ALA A 28 2.83 10.85 3.84
C ALA A 28 4.19 10.88 4.54
N LEU A 29 4.94 11.96 4.34
CA LEU A 29 6.22 12.11 5.02
C LEU A 29 6.03 12.20 6.52
N SER A 30 5.05 13.00 6.94
CA SER A 30 4.78 13.16 8.37
C SER A 30 4.39 11.83 9.00
N ASP A 31 3.52 11.07 8.31
CA ASP A 31 3.08 9.76 8.81
C ASP A 31 4.26 8.80 8.91
N ALA A 32 5.16 8.83 7.92
CA ALA A 32 6.32 7.96 7.94
C ALA A 32 7.22 8.27 9.13
N LEU A 33 7.44 9.56 9.39
CA LEU A 33 8.29 9.95 10.49
C LEU A 33 7.67 9.60 11.84
N GLN A 34 6.37 9.78 11.98
CA GLN A 34 5.69 9.41 13.20
C GLN A 34 5.74 7.90 13.44
N THR A 35 5.58 7.14 12.36
CA THR A 35 5.65 5.68 12.47
C THR A 35 7.04 5.24 12.90
N LEU A 36 8.08 5.85 12.33
CA LEU A 36 9.45 5.50 12.68
C LEU A 36 9.76 5.85 14.15
N GLU A 37 9.26 6.99 14.60
CA GLU A 37 9.48 7.37 15.99
C GLU A 37 8.79 6.45 16.97
N ALA A 38 7.68 5.85 16.55
CA ALA A 38 6.90 4.99 17.43
C ALA A 38 7.35 3.55 17.42
N LEU A 39 8.40 3.21 16.68
CA LEU A 39 8.87 1.84 16.62
C LEU A 39 9.45 1.42 17.95
N PRO A 40 9.19 0.17 18.38
CA PRO A 40 9.77 -0.33 19.63
C PRO A 40 11.27 -0.47 19.56
N LYS A 41 11.83 -0.61 18.37
CA LYS A 41 13.27 -0.62 18.17
C LYS A 41 13.71 0.76 17.70
N GLU A 42 14.97 1.08 18.00
CA GLU A 42 15.47 2.41 17.67
C GLU A 42 15.95 2.51 16.24
N SER A 43 15.52 1.61 15.37
CA SER A 43 15.89 1.66 13.96
C SER A 43 14.77 1.10 13.12
N GLY A 44 14.65 1.62 11.93
CA GLY A 44 13.64 1.17 10.99
C GLY A 44 13.77 1.93 9.69
N THR A 45 13.01 1.49 8.69
CA THR A 45 13.07 2.10 7.38
C THR A 45 11.66 2.30 6.84
N ALA A 46 11.41 3.47 6.29
CA ALA A 46 10.18 3.77 5.58
C ALA A 46 10.54 4.24 4.18
N SER A 47 9.65 4.03 3.24
CA SER A 47 9.87 4.43 1.85
C SER A 47 8.69 5.22 1.33
N LEU A 48 8.97 6.28 0.60
CA LEU A 48 7.97 7.03 -0.14
C LEU A 48 8.37 6.99 -1.61
N SER A 49 7.42 6.62 -2.46
CA SER A 49 7.67 6.54 -3.89
C SER A 49 6.68 7.43 -4.62
N ILE A 50 7.20 8.26 -5.50
CA ILE A 50 6.39 9.14 -6.31
C ILE A 50 6.56 8.73 -7.76
N GLU A 51 5.45 8.49 -8.44
CA GLU A 51 5.47 8.12 -9.84
C GLU A 51 4.64 9.11 -10.61
N LEU A 52 5.18 9.61 -11.71
CA LEU A 52 4.46 10.49 -12.61
C LEU A 52 4.23 9.76 -13.92
N LYS A 53 2.98 9.54 -14.24
CA LYS A 53 2.61 8.93 -15.51
C LYS A 53 2.29 10.04 -16.49
N ILE A 54 3.11 10.16 -17.53
CA ILE A 54 3.00 11.22 -18.50
C ILE A 54 2.48 10.65 -19.80
N THR A 55 1.34 11.15 -20.24
CA THR A 55 0.71 10.68 -21.47
C THR A 55 0.65 11.83 -22.46
N TYR A 56 1.17 11.59 -23.67
CA TYR A 56 1.23 12.60 -24.71
C TYR A 56 0.27 12.23 -25.83
N ASP A 57 -0.56 13.18 -26.23
CA ASP A 57 -1.48 12.98 -27.33
C ASP A 57 -1.71 14.30 -28.04
N ARG A 58 -1.16 14.42 -29.26
CA ARG A 58 -1.40 15.57 -30.13
C ARG A 58 -1.09 16.89 -29.46
N GLY A 59 0.04 16.97 -28.79
CA GLY A 59 0.47 18.21 -28.13
C GLY A 59 -0.09 18.39 -26.74
N ARG A 60 -1.05 17.59 -26.37
CA ARG A 60 -1.59 17.62 -25.01
C ARG A 60 -0.85 16.61 -24.15
N VAL A 61 -0.51 17.02 -22.96
CA VAL A 61 0.17 16.14 -22.01
C VAL A 61 -0.70 16.03 -20.76
N ASP A 62 -1.01 14.80 -20.40
CA ASP A 62 -1.73 14.52 -19.14
C ASP A 62 -0.75 13.89 -18.16
N ILE A 63 -0.73 14.39 -16.95
CA ILE A 63 0.16 13.90 -15.93
C ILE A 63 -0.65 13.37 -14.77
N GLN A 64 -0.46 12.11 -14.47
CA GLN A 64 -1.15 11.46 -13.37
C GLN A 64 -0.13 11.08 -12.31
N PRO A 65 -0.21 11.70 -11.13
CA PRO A 65 0.72 11.37 -10.06
C PRO A 65 0.24 10.18 -9.25
N LEU A 66 1.18 9.40 -8.77
CA LEU A 66 0.90 8.29 -7.87
C LEU A 66 1.84 8.37 -6.70
N LEU A 67 1.32 8.15 -5.53
CA LEU A 67 2.10 8.18 -4.30
C LEU A 67 1.94 6.85 -3.60
N LYS A 68 3.06 6.23 -3.27
CA LYS A 68 3.08 4.98 -2.53
C LYS A 68 3.96 5.15 -1.31
N SER A 69 3.51 4.62 -0.20
CA SER A 69 4.32 4.62 1.01
C SER A 69 4.42 3.22 1.55
N LYS A 70 5.61 2.90 2.04
CA LYS A 70 5.85 1.61 2.68
C LYS A 70 6.39 1.90 4.06
N LEU A 71 5.59 1.58 5.06
CA LEU A 71 5.92 1.86 6.45
C LEU A 71 6.29 0.58 7.16
N PRO A 72 7.18 0.66 8.15
CA PRO A 72 7.51 -0.52 8.93
C PRO A 72 6.32 -0.95 9.77
N GLU A 73 6.15 -2.25 9.90
CA GLU A 73 5.08 -2.79 10.72
C GLU A 73 5.57 -3.00 12.13
N GLY A 74 4.78 -2.55 13.10
CA GLY A 74 5.13 -2.75 14.48
C GLY A 74 5.00 -4.18 14.92
N GLN A 75 4.04 -4.89 14.34
CA GLN A 75 3.81 -6.29 14.65
C GLN A 75 3.27 -6.98 13.42
N ALA A 76 3.96 -8.02 13.00
CA ALA A 76 3.55 -8.77 11.84
C ALA A 76 2.67 -9.95 12.26
N PHE A 77 1.61 -10.15 11.53
CA PHE A 77 0.77 -11.33 11.73
C PHE A 77 1.21 -12.43 10.77
N GLY A 78 1.10 -13.65 11.21
CA GLY A 78 1.45 -14.77 10.37
C GLY A 78 0.39 -15.01 9.31
N ARG A 79 0.76 -15.80 8.33
CA ARG A 79 -0.16 -16.19 7.28
C ARG A 79 -1.06 -17.30 7.78
N THR A 80 -2.34 -17.18 7.48
CA THR A 80 -3.29 -18.22 7.82
C THR A 80 -3.82 -18.83 6.52
N PRO A 81 -3.46 -20.06 6.23
CA PRO A 81 -3.95 -20.67 5.00
C PRO A 81 -5.43 -21.03 5.11
N MET A 82 -6.13 -20.71 4.05
CA MET A 82 -7.54 -21.04 3.94
C MET A 82 -7.83 -21.47 2.52
N TRP A 83 -8.88 -22.20 2.34
CA TRP A 83 -9.25 -22.71 1.03
C TRP A 83 -10.64 -22.22 0.66
N VAL A 84 -10.87 -22.10 -0.63
CA VAL A 84 -12.18 -21.68 -1.13
C VAL A 84 -12.99 -22.92 -1.47
N SER A 85 -14.19 -22.98 -0.97
CA SER A 85 -15.07 -24.09 -1.26
C SER A 85 -16.52 -23.59 -1.21
N GLY A 86 -17.24 -23.80 -2.31
CA GLY A 86 -18.64 -23.39 -2.37
C GLY A 86 -18.87 -21.90 -2.17
N GLY A 87 -17.92 -21.06 -2.57
CA GLY A 87 -18.06 -19.63 -2.41
C GLY A 87 -17.75 -19.11 -1.04
N ALA A 88 -17.21 -19.96 -0.17
CA ALA A 88 -16.87 -19.56 1.19
C ALA A 88 -15.45 -19.99 1.51
N LEU A 89 -14.92 -19.44 2.59
CA LEU A 89 -13.59 -19.80 3.05
C LEU A 89 -13.69 -20.97 4.02
N SER A 90 -12.71 -21.86 3.94
CA SER A 90 -12.66 -23.03 4.80
C SER A 90 -11.25 -23.17 5.35
N THR A 91 -11.16 -23.53 6.61
CA THR A 91 -9.86 -23.82 7.21
C THR A 91 -9.39 -25.23 6.90
N GLN A 92 -10.25 -26.00 6.23
CA GLN A 92 -9.93 -27.39 5.89
C GLN A 92 -9.85 -27.51 4.38
N HIS A 93 -8.83 -28.22 3.91
CA HIS A 93 -8.65 -28.45 2.49
C HIS A 93 -9.86 -29.24 1.96
N PRO A 94 -10.40 -28.85 0.76
CA PRO A 94 -11.61 -29.51 0.25
C PRO A 94 -11.48 -31.00 0.07
N ASN A 95 -10.29 -31.49 -0.24
CA ASN A 95 -10.05 -32.92 -0.44
C ASN A 95 -9.54 -33.60 0.81
N GLN A 96 -9.47 -32.90 1.91
CA GLN A 96 -8.94 -33.45 3.15
C GLN A 96 -10.04 -34.16 3.91
N THR A 97 -9.77 -35.39 4.30
CA THR A 97 -10.69 -36.14 5.12
C THR A 97 -10.35 -35.90 6.58
N ASP A 98 -11.38 -35.72 7.38
CA ASP A 98 -11.18 -35.51 8.80
C ASP A 98 -10.89 -36.84 9.46
N MET A 99 -9.61 -37.13 9.64
CA MET A 99 -9.18 -38.42 10.17
C MET A 99 -9.21 -38.50 11.68
N PHE A 100 -9.19 -37.37 12.24
CA PHE A 100 -9.12 -37.31 13.67
C PHE A 100 -10.39 -36.81 14.23
N VAL A 101 -10.91 -37.55 14.78
CA VAL A 101 -11.95 -37.08 15.08
C VAL A 101 -12.11 -36.43 16.27
N ARG A 102 -11.68 -36.55 15.60
CA ARG A 102 -11.59 -35.80 15.88
C ARG A 102 -11.41 -35.21 16.46
N GLU A 103 -11.39 -35.25 16.71
CA GLU A 103 -11.07 -34.74 16.95
C GLU A 103 -11.08 -34.07 17.02
N ALA A 104 -11.53 -34.37 17.32
CA ALA A 104 -11.39 -33.91 17.07
C ALA A 104 -11.47 -33.27 16.99
N ASP A 105 -11.73 -33.34 17.11
CA ASP A 105 -11.54 -32.85 16.75
C ASP A 105 -11.28 -32.18 16.62
N ALA A 106 -11.06 -32.42 16.94
CA ALA A 106 -10.52 -32.01 16.71
C ALA A 106 -10.52 -31.49 16.28
N ALA A 107 -10.36 -31.66 16.11
CA ALA A 107 -10.27 -31.21 15.63
C ALA A 107 -11.05 -30.89 15.11
N LYS A 108 -11.51 -30.85 15.18
CA LYS A 108 -12.15 -30.63 14.44
C LYS A 108 -12.30 -29.46 13.95
N THR A 109 -12.13 -29.37 13.72
CA THR A 109 -12.02 -28.62 13.29
C THR A 109 -12.07 -28.06 12.54
N GLY A 110 -12.20 -27.95 12.53
CA GLY A 110 -12.46 -27.51 11.65
C GLY A 110 -12.06 -27.50 10.77
#